data_0d4cf3f7f14358f73cd519141713953e
#
_entry.id   0d4cf3f7f14358f73cd519141713953e
#
_cell.length_a   1.000
_cell.length_b   1.000
_cell.length_c   1.000
_cell.angle_alpha   90.00
_cell.angle_beta   90.00
_cell.angle_gamma   90.00
#
_symmetry.space_group_name_H-M   'P 1'
#
loop_
_entity.id
_entity.type
_entity.pdbx_description
1 polymer ?
#
loop_
_entity_poly.entity_id
_entity_poly.type
_entity_poly.pdbx_seq_one_letter_code
_entity_poly.pdbx_strand_id
1 'polypeptide(L)'
;RAANRRIDILYDYTDGSTSYDDIEDPLPFDINAPVIQVKDEDYALFYRDVSEEPKKYDGKTVSFKGQVAMLRRDKNGMFAPGRFVMTCCVEDIQFCGIPCRYDQAGTLEPRSWVMVTAKITAEKHPLYKGEVGPVLTALEVTKNAQPADPDVATF
;
A
#
# COMPACT_ATOMS: atom_id res chain seq x y z
N ARG A 1 -13.69 8.46 4.06
CA ARG A 1 -12.75 9.38 4.71
C ARG A 1 -12.12 10.34 3.70
N ALA A 2 -11.45 9.79 2.69
CA ALA A 2 -10.85 10.62 1.65
C ALA A 2 -11.91 11.39 0.87
N ALA A 3 -13.06 10.77 0.62
CA ALA A 3 -14.15 11.44 -0.10
C ALA A 3 -14.68 12.65 0.66
N ASN A 4 -14.78 12.54 1.98
CA ASN A 4 -15.26 13.66 2.79
C ASN A 4 -14.28 14.83 2.73
N ARG A 5 -13.01 14.57 2.76
CA ARG A 5 -12.01 15.64 2.65
C ARG A 5 -12.07 16.32 1.29
N ARG A 6 -12.31 15.55 0.23
CA ARG A 6 -12.45 16.13 -1.12
C ARG A 6 -13.68 17.01 -1.23
N ILE A 7 -14.75 16.63 -0.60
CA ILE A 7 -15.97 17.44 -0.58
C ILE A 7 -15.70 18.78 0.13
N ASP A 8 -15.00 18.74 1.25
CA ASP A 8 -14.65 19.95 1.97
C ASP A 8 -13.78 20.88 1.12
N ILE A 9 -12.85 20.33 0.37
CA ILE A 9 -12.02 21.12 -0.53
C ILE A 9 -12.86 21.79 -1.60
N LEU A 10 -13.84 21.08 -2.15
CA LEU A 10 -14.71 21.66 -3.16
C LEU A 10 -15.53 22.83 -2.64
N TYR A 11 -15.97 22.75 -1.40
CA TYR A 11 -16.68 23.88 -0.80
C TYR A 11 -15.79 25.09 -0.62
N ASP A 12 -14.57 24.88 -0.18
CA ASP A 12 -13.63 25.98 -0.04
C ASP A 12 -13.32 26.60 -1.37
N TYR A 13 -13.36 25.82 -2.41
CA TYR A 13 -13.07 26.28 -3.76
C TYR A 13 -14.14 27.23 -4.30
N THR A 14 -15.29 27.31 -3.68
CA THR A 14 -16.39 28.16 -4.18
C THR A 14 -16.02 29.62 -4.25
N ASP A 15 -15.00 30.06 -3.57
CA ASP A 15 -14.56 31.45 -3.65
C ASP A 15 -13.83 31.74 -4.97
N GLY A 16 -13.42 30.69 -5.69
CA GLY A 16 -12.81 30.84 -7.00
C GLY A 16 -11.37 31.38 -7.00
N SER A 17 -10.85 31.70 -5.87
CA SER A 17 -9.54 32.29 -5.77
C SER A 17 -8.42 31.26 -5.78
N THR A 18 -8.71 30.04 -5.41
CA THR A 18 -7.71 29.00 -5.24
C THR A 18 -7.89 27.94 -6.32
N SER A 19 -6.77 27.54 -6.92
CA SER A 19 -6.81 26.43 -7.88
C SER A 19 -7.20 25.15 -7.17
N TYR A 20 -8.02 24.35 -7.82
CA TYR A 20 -8.39 23.05 -7.30
C TYR A 20 -7.15 22.18 -7.03
N ASP A 21 -6.16 22.29 -7.90
CA ASP A 21 -4.94 21.50 -7.77
C ASP A 21 -4.13 21.86 -6.54
N ASP A 22 -4.31 23.07 -6.03
CA ASP A 22 -3.59 23.52 -4.84
C ASP A 22 -4.20 22.99 -3.55
N ILE A 23 -5.39 22.39 -3.62
CA ILE A 23 -6.12 21.91 -2.45
C ILE A 23 -6.40 20.41 -2.61
N GLU A 24 -5.36 19.61 -2.65
CA GLU A 24 -5.52 18.17 -2.65
C GLU A 24 -5.71 17.66 -1.24
N ASP A 25 -6.44 16.55 -1.12
CA ASP A 25 -6.49 15.83 0.14
C ASP A 25 -5.08 15.50 0.58
N PRO A 26 -4.66 15.92 1.76
CA PRO A 26 -3.36 15.50 2.25
C PRO A 26 -3.39 14.01 2.54
N LEU A 27 -2.31 13.32 2.17
CA LEU A 27 -2.16 11.93 2.53
C LEU A 27 -1.95 11.84 4.04
N PRO A 28 -2.47 10.77 4.68
CA PRO A 28 -2.34 10.62 6.13
C PRO A 28 -0.93 10.21 6.57
N PHE A 29 -0.02 10.08 5.63
CA PHE A 29 1.38 9.74 5.90
C PHE A 29 2.26 10.67 5.07
N ASP A 30 3.49 10.86 5.55
CA ASP A 30 4.45 11.78 4.91
C ASP A 30 5.27 11.03 3.87
N ILE A 31 5.00 11.27 2.58
CA ILE A 31 5.70 10.59 1.50
C ILE A 31 7.14 11.10 1.33
N ASN A 32 7.51 12.17 2.00
CA ASN A 32 8.88 12.69 1.97
C ASN A 32 9.70 12.24 3.17
N ALA A 33 9.13 11.48 4.08
CA ALA A 33 9.87 10.94 5.22
C ALA A 33 10.92 9.94 4.75
N PRO A 34 12.03 9.78 5.50
CA PRO A 34 13.03 8.76 5.17
C PRO A 34 12.42 7.35 5.10
N VAL A 35 11.42 7.08 5.94
CA VAL A 35 10.62 5.85 5.88
C VAL A 35 9.17 6.28 5.99
N ILE A 36 8.39 5.94 4.98
CA ILE A 36 6.95 6.25 5.00
C ILE A 36 6.27 5.26 5.94
N GLN A 37 5.72 5.78 7.05
CA GLN A 37 5.01 4.94 8.02
C GLN A 37 3.54 4.88 7.64
N VAL A 38 3.08 3.71 7.23
CA VAL A 38 1.68 3.51 6.86
C VAL A 38 0.99 2.78 7.99
N LYS A 39 0.05 3.45 8.65
CA LYS A 39 -0.72 2.86 9.73
C LYS A 39 -1.73 1.85 9.18
N ASP A 40 -2.20 0.95 10.04
CA ASP A 40 -3.16 -0.06 9.63
C ASP A 40 -4.40 0.55 8.98
N GLU A 41 -4.90 1.65 9.52
CA GLU A 41 -6.09 2.33 9.00
C GLU A 41 -5.84 3.04 7.67
N ASP A 42 -4.61 3.25 7.30
CA ASP A 42 -4.26 4.00 6.09
C ASP A 42 -3.79 3.10 4.94
N TYR A 43 -3.77 1.79 5.15
CA TYR A 43 -3.23 0.87 4.15
C TYR A 43 -3.98 0.94 2.82
N ALA A 44 -5.31 0.96 2.87
CA ALA A 44 -6.11 0.95 1.64
C ALA A 44 -5.81 2.19 0.79
N LEU A 45 -5.69 3.34 1.43
CA LEU A 45 -5.36 4.58 0.74
C LEU A 45 -3.94 4.54 0.16
N PHE A 46 -2.98 4.03 0.94
CA PHE A 46 -1.63 3.84 0.45
C PHE A 46 -1.59 2.92 -0.77
N TYR A 47 -2.26 1.77 -0.66
CA TYR A 47 -2.27 0.80 -1.74
C TYR A 47 -2.82 1.39 -3.03
N ARG A 48 -3.92 2.12 -2.94
CA ARG A 48 -4.51 2.77 -4.10
C ARG A 48 -3.58 3.81 -4.71
N ASP A 49 -3.00 4.65 -3.87
CA ASP A 49 -2.15 5.73 -4.37
C ASP A 49 -0.87 5.19 -5.01
N VAL A 50 -0.22 4.22 -4.40
CA VAL A 50 1.01 3.64 -4.96
C VAL A 50 0.72 2.84 -6.23
N SER A 51 -0.47 2.25 -6.33
CA SER A 51 -0.86 1.50 -7.53
C SER A 51 -1.20 2.42 -8.68
N GLU A 52 -1.83 3.56 -8.41
CA GLU A 52 -2.19 4.53 -9.45
C GLU A 52 -1.02 5.40 -9.87
N GLU A 53 -0.13 5.71 -8.94
CA GLU A 53 1.02 6.57 -9.22
C GLU A 53 2.32 5.94 -8.72
N PRO A 54 2.73 4.81 -9.29
CA PRO A 54 3.91 4.11 -8.79
C PRO A 54 5.19 4.94 -8.90
N LYS A 55 5.30 5.76 -9.93
CA LYS A 55 6.50 6.58 -10.14
C LYS A 55 6.69 7.63 -9.06
N LYS A 56 5.60 8.07 -8.45
CA LYS A 56 5.66 9.03 -7.33
C LYS A 56 6.38 8.44 -6.13
N TYR A 57 6.32 7.12 -5.99
CA TYR A 57 6.93 6.40 -4.87
C TYR A 57 8.25 5.73 -5.22
N ASP A 58 8.69 5.83 -6.47
CA ASP A 58 9.90 5.16 -6.91
C ASP A 58 11.12 5.62 -6.09
N GLY A 59 11.86 4.65 -5.56
CA GLY A 59 13.03 4.93 -4.73
C GLY A 59 12.73 5.24 -3.26
N LYS A 60 11.48 5.30 -2.87
CA LYS A 60 11.10 5.60 -1.49
C LYS A 60 11.04 4.33 -0.66
N THR A 61 11.20 4.48 0.65
CA THR A 61 11.13 3.38 1.60
C THR A 61 9.82 3.47 2.38
N VAL A 62 9.16 2.33 2.55
CA VAL A 62 7.87 2.28 3.24
C VAL A 62 7.91 1.21 4.32
N SER A 63 7.16 1.44 5.39
CA SER A 63 6.97 0.46 6.45
C SER A 63 5.48 0.28 6.71
N PHE A 64 5.01 -0.96 6.67
CA PHE A 64 3.61 -1.25 6.92
C PHE A 64 3.45 -2.68 7.40
N LYS A 65 2.30 -2.95 8.01
CA LYS A 65 1.95 -4.29 8.48
C LYS A 65 1.04 -4.95 7.45
N GLY A 66 1.28 -6.22 7.18
CA GLY A 66 0.45 -6.96 6.24
C GLY A 66 0.47 -8.45 6.51
N GLN A 67 -0.37 -9.15 5.78
CA GLN A 67 -0.40 -10.60 5.78
C GLN A 67 0.41 -11.12 4.60
N VAL A 68 0.98 -12.31 4.77
CA VAL A 68 1.80 -12.93 3.75
C VAL A 68 0.93 -13.64 2.73
N ALA A 69 1.11 -13.31 1.45
CA ALA A 69 0.56 -14.10 0.35
C ALA A 69 1.73 -14.59 -0.50
N MET A 70 1.71 -15.85 -0.87
CA MET A 70 2.78 -16.43 -1.67
C MET A 70 2.45 -16.30 -3.14
N LEU A 71 3.45 -15.92 -3.93
CA LEU A 71 3.33 -15.85 -5.37
C LEU A 71 3.70 -17.19 -5.96
N ARG A 72 2.83 -17.74 -6.81
CA ARG A 72 3.00 -19.11 -7.32
C ARG A 72 4.27 -19.34 -8.12
N ARG A 73 4.74 -18.31 -8.83
CA ARG A 73 5.87 -18.45 -9.74
C ARG A 73 7.21 -18.15 -9.11
N ASP A 74 7.22 -17.47 -7.98
CA ASP A 74 8.46 -16.98 -7.37
C ASP A 74 8.57 -17.41 -5.93
N LYS A 75 8.43 -18.72 -5.69
CA LYS A 75 8.36 -19.26 -4.34
C LYS A 75 9.56 -18.96 -3.46
N ASN A 76 10.72 -18.75 -4.03
CA ASN A 76 11.96 -18.66 -3.27
C ASN A 76 12.50 -17.26 -3.10
N GLY A 77 11.95 -16.29 -3.80
CA GLY A 77 12.50 -14.94 -3.77
C GLY A 77 11.48 -13.84 -3.65
N MET A 78 10.20 -14.16 -3.68
CA MET A 78 9.16 -13.15 -3.64
C MET A 78 7.93 -13.62 -2.87
N PHE A 79 7.28 -12.67 -2.21
CA PHE A 79 5.97 -12.87 -1.62
C PHE A 79 5.20 -11.55 -1.81
N ALA A 80 3.94 -11.53 -1.44
CA ALA A 80 3.14 -10.32 -1.54
C ALA A 80 2.59 -9.97 -0.17
N PRO A 81 3.22 -9.05 0.56
CA PRO A 81 2.62 -8.54 1.79
C PRO A 81 1.46 -7.64 1.42
N GLY A 82 0.35 -7.79 2.13
CA GLY A 82 -0.82 -6.99 1.84
C GLY A 82 -1.92 -7.20 2.85
N ARG A 83 -3.10 -6.70 2.52
CA ARG A 83 -4.26 -6.78 3.40
C ARG A 83 -5.50 -7.06 2.57
N PHE A 84 -6.48 -7.67 3.20
CA PHE A 84 -7.82 -7.68 2.62
C PHE A 84 -8.40 -6.28 2.74
N VAL A 85 -8.97 -5.78 1.66
CA VAL A 85 -9.50 -4.41 1.59
C VAL A 85 -10.94 -4.47 1.11
N MET A 86 -11.80 -3.75 1.82
CA MET A 86 -13.20 -3.58 1.46
C MET A 86 -13.41 -2.17 0.92
N THR A 87 -13.99 -2.04 -0.27
CA THR A 87 -14.21 -0.73 -0.88
C THR A 87 -15.58 -0.16 -0.51
N CYS A 88 -16.64 -0.92 -0.66
CA CYS A 88 -17.98 -0.43 -0.33
C CYS A 88 -18.78 -1.42 0.51
N CYS A 89 -18.61 -2.71 0.31
CA CYS A 89 -19.43 -3.72 0.99
C CYS A 89 -18.67 -5.04 1.09
N VAL A 90 -19.21 -5.95 1.86
CA VAL A 90 -18.55 -7.24 2.15
C VAL A 90 -18.22 -8.01 0.87
N GLU A 91 -19.05 -7.89 -0.15
CA GLU A 91 -18.84 -8.60 -1.42
C GLU A 91 -17.61 -8.06 -2.18
N ASP A 92 -17.12 -6.89 -1.84
CA ASP A 92 -15.98 -6.28 -2.53
C ASP A 92 -14.64 -6.54 -1.83
N ILE A 93 -14.63 -7.37 -0.80
CA ILE A 93 -13.39 -7.66 -0.10
C ILE A 93 -12.47 -8.45 -1.01
N GLN A 94 -11.26 -7.93 -1.19
CA GLN A 94 -10.24 -8.63 -1.97
C GLN A 94 -8.88 -8.39 -1.35
N PHE A 95 -7.96 -9.32 -1.61
CA PHE A 95 -6.60 -9.19 -1.11
C PHE A 95 -5.82 -8.21 -1.98
N CYS A 96 -5.24 -7.20 -1.35
CA CYS A 96 -4.46 -6.17 -2.02
C CYS A 96 -3.04 -6.23 -1.50
N GLY A 97 -2.16 -6.90 -2.23
CA GLY A 97 -0.76 -7.04 -1.88
C GLY A 97 0.14 -6.47 -2.96
N ILE A 98 1.39 -6.24 -2.60
CA ILE A 98 2.39 -5.69 -3.50
C ILE A 98 3.53 -6.70 -3.60
N PRO A 99 3.97 -7.08 -4.81
CA PRO A 99 5.07 -8.05 -4.92
C PRO A 99 6.32 -7.51 -4.25
N CYS A 100 6.98 -8.37 -3.46
CA CYS A 100 8.11 -7.98 -2.64
C CYS A 100 9.23 -9.00 -2.78
N ARG A 101 10.41 -8.52 -3.15
CA ARG A 101 11.62 -9.35 -3.20
C ARG A 101 12.16 -9.53 -1.80
N TYR A 102 12.31 -10.78 -1.39
CA TYR A 102 12.81 -11.12 -0.08
C TYR A 102 13.44 -12.51 -0.14
N ASP A 103 14.74 -12.60 0.15
CA ASP A 103 15.49 -13.85 0.01
C ASP A 103 14.89 -14.98 0.83
N GLN A 104 14.30 -14.66 1.97
CA GLN A 104 13.73 -15.64 2.88
C GLN A 104 12.22 -15.79 2.75
N ALA A 105 11.67 -15.42 1.60
CA ALA A 105 10.22 -15.49 1.38
C ALA A 105 9.69 -16.90 1.64
N GLY A 106 10.46 -17.93 1.30
CA GLY A 106 10.05 -19.32 1.51
C GLY A 106 9.92 -19.73 2.97
N THR A 107 10.45 -18.93 3.91
CA THR A 107 10.34 -19.22 5.34
C THR A 107 9.10 -18.59 5.96
N LEU A 108 8.35 -17.79 5.21
CA LEU A 108 7.18 -17.10 5.72
C LEU A 108 5.96 -17.99 5.67
N GLU A 109 5.15 -17.93 6.72
CA GLU A 109 3.89 -18.67 6.76
C GLU A 109 2.81 -17.91 6.00
N PRO A 110 2.10 -18.55 5.05
CA PRO A 110 0.99 -17.90 4.37
C PRO A 110 -0.03 -17.39 5.38
N ARG A 111 -0.55 -16.20 5.12
CA ARG A 111 -1.55 -15.51 5.94
C ARG A 111 -1.06 -15.05 7.31
N SER A 112 0.19 -15.30 7.66
CA SER A 112 0.71 -14.74 8.91
C SER A 112 0.92 -13.23 8.79
N TRP A 113 0.92 -12.54 9.91
CA TRP A 113 1.12 -11.09 9.95
C TRP A 113 2.61 -10.79 10.06
N VAL A 114 3.07 -9.84 9.27
CA VAL A 114 4.45 -9.39 9.27
C VAL A 114 4.49 -7.88 9.23
N MET A 115 5.58 -7.32 9.76
CA MET A 115 5.89 -5.90 9.59
C MET A 115 7.00 -5.81 8.56
N VAL A 116 6.75 -5.08 7.49
CA VAL A 116 7.66 -5.00 6.34
C VAL A 116 8.19 -3.59 6.22
N THR A 117 9.52 -3.48 6.11
CA THR A 117 10.17 -2.23 5.70
C THR A 117 10.87 -2.53 4.38
N ALA A 118 10.51 -1.80 3.34
CA ALA A 118 10.97 -2.13 1.99
C ALA A 118 11.13 -0.87 1.16
N LYS A 119 12.01 -0.98 0.16
CA LYS A 119 12.17 0.06 -0.85
C LYS A 119 11.20 -0.20 -1.98
N ILE A 120 10.56 0.87 -2.45
CA ILE A 120 9.60 0.81 -3.56
C ILE A 120 10.32 1.15 -4.85
N THR A 121 10.08 0.36 -5.89
CA THR A 121 10.52 0.70 -7.25
C THR A 121 9.32 0.59 -8.20
N ALA A 122 9.27 1.49 -9.17
CA ALA A 122 8.24 1.45 -10.21
C ALA A 122 8.82 0.65 -11.37
N GLU A 123 8.28 -0.55 -11.60
CA GLU A 123 8.80 -1.42 -12.64
C GLU A 123 7.71 -2.35 -13.15
N LYS A 124 7.96 -2.96 -14.29
CA LYS A 124 7.05 -3.96 -14.84
C LYS A 124 7.19 -5.26 -14.06
N HIS A 125 6.06 -5.89 -13.81
CA HIS A 125 6.02 -7.18 -13.12
C HIS A 125 4.88 -8.00 -13.74
N PRO A 126 5.00 -9.34 -13.81
CA PRO A 126 3.94 -10.16 -14.40
C PRO A 126 2.56 -9.94 -13.81
N LEU A 127 2.46 -9.58 -12.53
CA LEU A 127 1.17 -9.27 -11.90
C LEU A 127 0.50 -8.05 -12.51
N TYR A 128 1.24 -7.18 -13.16
CA TYR A 128 0.72 -5.95 -13.74
C TYR A 128 0.49 -6.05 -15.23
N LYS A 129 0.63 -7.26 -15.79
CA LYS A 129 0.30 -7.54 -17.20
C LYS A 129 0.98 -6.60 -18.18
N GLY A 130 2.27 -6.31 -17.94
CA GLY A 130 3.04 -5.44 -18.81
C GLY A 130 3.03 -3.97 -18.43
N GLU A 131 2.19 -3.59 -17.48
CA GLU A 131 2.14 -2.22 -16.98
C GLU A 131 3.18 -2.02 -15.88
N VAL A 132 3.53 -0.76 -15.63
CA VAL A 132 4.40 -0.40 -14.51
C VAL A 132 3.59 -0.33 -13.24
N GLY A 133 4.09 -0.96 -12.20
CA GLY A 133 3.46 -0.92 -10.88
C GLY A 133 4.51 -0.95 -9.79
N PRO A 134 4.10 -0.86 -8.53
CA PRO A 134 5.04 -0.87 -7.41
C PRO A 134 5.58 -2.28 -7.17
N VAL A 135 6.88 -2.37 -6.95
CA VAL A 135 7.55 -3.61 -6.55
C VAL A 135 8.42 -3.26 -5.35
N LEU A 136 8.35 -4.09 -4.33
CA LEU A 136 9.09 -3.86 -3.10
C LEU A 136 10.36 -4.69 -3.07
N THR A 137 11.40 -4.15 -2.45
CA THR A 137 12.59 -4.92 -2.09
C THR A 137 12.73 -4.82 -0.59
N ALA A 138 12.58 -5.95 0.10
CA ALA A 138 12.55 -5.96 1.55
C ALA A 138 13.90 -5.56 2.13
N LEU A 139 13.86 -4.63 3.08
CA LEU A 139 15.01 -4.25 3.90
C LEU A 139 14.92 -4.98 5.24
N GLU A 140 13.71 -5.14 5.75
CA GLU A 140 13.47 -5.84 7.00
C GLU A 140 12.07 -6.44 6.99
N VAL A 141 11.95 -7.67 7.44
CA VAL A 141 10.66 -8.34 7.62
C VAL A 141 10.63 -8.91 9.03
N THR A 142 9.71 -8.42 9.85
CA THR A 142 9.53 -8.91 11.22
C THR A 142 8.33 -9.84 11.24
N LYS A 143 8.58 -11.10 11.59
CA LYS A 143 7.55 -12.13 11.67
C LYS A 143 6.73 -11.99 12.95
N ASN A 144 5.56 -12.60 12.94
CA ASN A 144 4.67 -12.68 14.12
C ASN A 144 4.23 -11.30 14.61
N ALA A 145 3.97 -10.40 13.68
CA ALA A 145 3.39 -9.10 14.02
C ALA A 145 1.97 -9.30 14.56
N GLN A 146 1.52 -8.38 15.39
CA GLN A 146 0.16 -8.44 15.91
C GLN A 146 -0.84 -8.23 14.77
N PRO A 147 -1.89 -9.05 14.68
CA PRO A 147 -2.92 -8.83 13.68
C PRO A 147 -3.53 -7.44 13.83
N ALA A 148 -3.87 -6.84 12.70
CA ALA A 148 -4.58 -5.57 12.72
C ALA A 148 -6.03 -5.78 13.17
N ASP A 149 -6.59 -4.78 13.84
CA ASP A 149 -7.98 -4.83 14.29
C ASP A 149 -8.66 -3.51 13.89
N PRO A 150 -9.59 -3.55 12.91
CA PRO A 150 -10.03 -4.74 12.18
C PRO A 150 -8.97 -5.25 11.20
N ASP A 151 -9.05 -6.55 10.90
CA ASP A 151 -8.09 -7.16 9.97
C ASP A 151 -8.37 -6.79 8.51
N VAL A 152 -9.60 -6.39 8.19
CA VAL A 152 -9.95 -5.91 6.85
C VAL A 152 -9.80 -4.38 6.83
N ALA A 153 -9.00 -3.90 5.89
CA ALA A 153 -8.78 -2.47 5.75
C ALA A 153 -9.91 -1.82 4.96
N THR A 154 -10.18 -0.55 5.23
CA THR A 154 -11.18 0.23 4.51
C THR A 154 -10.60 1.59 4.15
N PHE A 155 -11.21 2.20 3.16
CA PHE A 155 -10.86 3.56 2.78
C PHE A 155 -11.35 4.60 3.76
#